data_96e04b7536f2fba945e201b684adb689
#
_entry.id   96e04b7536f2fba945e201b684adb689
#
_cell.length_a   1.000
_cell.length_b   1.000
_cell.length_c   1.000
_cell.angle_alpha   90.00
_cell.angle_beta   90.00
_cell.angle_gamma   90.00
#
_symmetry.space_group_name_H-M   'P 1'
#
loop_
_entity.id
_entity.type
_entity.pdbx_description
1 polymer ?
#
loop_
_entity_poly.entity_id
_entity_poly.type
_entity_poly.pdbx_seq_one_letter_code
_entity_poly.pdbx_strand_id
1 'polypeptide(L)'
;MRKFIFLCIGLLSITSCVDQKLSLSRTSNTTSKIRLDGFYYSRHEGDKPSYGISFFYQDGTVFHAGIASEEDFKDIGQFIAEHENFRRNTKESWGLYQISGNRFIMEGWNSSVGGGLPRYRKEGLILNDSTILLTEYRGYENKSPKIETIESGYLYFRPHLPKPDSTNHFIPHN
;
A
#
# COMPACT_ATOMS: atom_id res chain seq x y z
N MET A 1 64.39 -15.02 5.34
CA MET A 1 63.00 -15.42 5.62
C MET A 1 62.11 -14.20 5.47
N ARG A 2 61.40 -14.05 4.34
CA ARG A 2 60.47 -12.93 4.09
C ARG A 2 59.07 -13.35 4.53
N LYS A 3 58.52 -12.67 5.54
CA LYS A 3 57.14 -12.86 6.00
C LYS A 3 56.18 -12.16 5.05
N PHE A 4 55.38 -12.93 4.28
CA PHE A 4 54.28 -12.42 3.52
C PHE A 4 53.10 -12.16 4.48
N ILE A 5 52.77 -10.90 4.71
CA ILE A 5 51.57 -10.49 5.39
C ILE A 5 50.45 -10.47 4.33
N PHE A 6 49.55 -11.47 4.34
CA PHE A 6 48.31 -11.45 3.55
C PHE A 6 47.35 -10.48 4.26
N LEU A 7 47.19 -9.31 3.68
CA LEU A 7 46.18 -8.35 4.04
C LEU A 7 44.84 -8.81 3.39
N CYS A 8 44.06 -9.60 4.10
CA CYS A 8 42.67 -9.90 3.71
C CYS A 8 41.83 -8.63 3.84
N ILE A 9 41.73 -7.86 2.75
CA ILE A 9 40.73 -6.81 2.62
C ILE A 9 39.41 -7.50 2.38
N GLY A 10 38.67 -7.75 3.47
CA GLY A 10 37.27 -8.15 3.41
C GLY A 10 36.47 -7.01 2.81
N LEU A 11 36.13 -7.09 1.53
CA LEU A 11 35.08 -6.28 0.93
C LEU A 11 33.76 -6.64 1.64
N LEU A 12 33.44 -5.89 2.67
CA LEU A 12 32.07 -5.82 3.21
C LEU A 12 31.19 -5.21 2.11
N SER A 13 30.60 -6.07 1.31
CA SER A 13 29.50 -5.70 0.42
C SER A 13 28.34 -5.23 1.30
N ILE A 14 28.31 -3.93 1.61
CA ILE A 14 27.16 -3.30 2.22
C ILE A 14 26.08 -3.32 1.14
N THR A 15 25.32 -4.42 1.06
CA THR A 15 24.08 -4.43 0.30
C THR A 15 23.13 -3.48 1.04
N SER A 16 23.17 -2.21 0.62
CA SER A 16 22.22 -1.22 1.11
C SER A 16 20.82 -1.71 0.75
N CYS A 17 20.08 -2.10 1.77
CA CYS A 17 18.64 -2.40 1.65
C CYS A 17 17.93 -1.08 1.34
N VAL A 18 17.79 -0.74 0.06
CA VAL A 18 17.17 0.50 -0.39
C VAL A 18 15.71 0.24 -0.73
N ASP A 19 14.83 1.03 -0.12
CA ASP A 19 13.42 1.03 -0.48
C ASP A 19 13.23 1.44 -1.94
N GLN A 20 12.39 0.71 -2.66
CA GLN A 20 12.08 1.06 -4.04
C GLN A 20 11.25 2.35 -4.10
N LYS A 21 11.55 3.21 -5.06
CA LYS A 21 10.76 4.42 -5.31
C LYS A 21 9.42 4.05 -5.97
N LEU A 22 8.34 4.71 -5.54
CA LEU A 22 7.08 4.67 -6.27
C LEU A 22 7.25 5.34 -7.63
N SER A 23 6.58 4.85 -8.65
CA SER A 23 6.59 5.47 -9.99
C SER A 23 5.48 6.50 -10.16
N LEU A 24 4.42 6.39 -9.35
CA LEU A 24 3.41 7.45 -9.26
C LEU A 24 3.98 8.67 -8.53
N SER A 25 3.51 9.85 -8.90
CA SER A 25 3.71 11.09 -8.16
C SER A 25 2.45 11.46 -7.39
N ARG A 26 2.61 12.14 -6.27
CA ARG A 26 1.48 12.68 -5.50
C ARG A 26 0.74 13.71 -6.36
N THR A 27 -0.52 13.46 -6.60
CA THR A 27 -1.35 14.32 -7.50
C THR A 27 -2.74 14.40 -6.92
N SER A 28 -3.24 15.61 -6.70
CA SER A 28 -4.59 15.81 -6.16
C SER A 28 -5.64 15.17 -7.05
N ASN A 29 -6.48 14.34 -6.41
CA ASN A 29 -7.65 13.76 -7.06
C ASN A 29 -8.76 14.82 -7.10
N THR A 30 -9.01 15.37 -8.26
CA THR A 30 -10.07 16.37 -8.50
C THR A 30 -11.36 15.76 -9.02
N THR A 31 -11.39 14.42 -9.15
CA THR A 31 -12.57 13.71 -9.67
C THR A 31 -13.52 13.31 -8.53
N SER A 32 -14.82 13.32 -8.80
CA SER A 32 -15.86 12.77 -7.90
C SER A 32 -16.14 11.29 -8.18
N LYS A 33 -15.24 10.58 -8.87
CA LYS A 33 -15.47 9.20 -9.31
C LYS A 33 -15.40 8.18 -8.19
N ILE A 34 -14.74 8.51 -7.09
CA ILE A 34 -14.72 7.69 -5.87
C ILE A 34 -15.07 8.54 -4.67
N ARG A 35 -15.66 7.93 -3.68
CA ARG A 35 -15.99 8.57 -2.40
C ARG A 35 -14.75 8.66 -1.54
N LEU A 36 -14.60 9.79 -0.83
CA LEU A 36 -13.48 10.04 0.09
C LEU A 36 -13.92 10.25 1.55
N ASP A 37 -15.22 10.07 1.86
CA ASP A 37 -15.83 10.26 3.18
C ASP A 37 -15.90 8.95 3.99
N GLY A 38 -14.94 8.05 3.77
CA GLY A 38 -14.85 6.76 4.45
C GLY A 38 -13.63 5.99 4.00
N PHE A 39 -13.72 4.67 4.05
CA PHE A 39 -12.67 3.75 3.61
C PHE A 39 -13.19 2.77 2.54
N TYR A 40 -12.25 2.20 1.81
CA TYR A 40 -12.48 1.05 0.96
C TYR A 40 -11.94 -0.21 1.61
N TYR A 41 -12.62 -1.32 1.44
CA TYR A 41 -12.17 -2.61 1.95
C TYR A 41 -12.16 -3.67 0.86
N SER A 42 -11.17 -4.56 0.92
CA SER A 42 -11.14 -5.83 0.20
C SER A 42 -11.46 -6.95 1.16
N ARG A 43 -12.28 -7.92 0.72
CA ARG A 43 -12.51 -9.15 1.48
C ARG A 43 -11.56 -10.22 0.96
N HIS A 44 -10.86 -10.86 1.89
CA HIS A 44 -10.01 -12.00 1.61
C HIS A 44 -10.73 -13.26 2.12
N GLU A 45 -10.98 -14.18 1.19
CA GLU A 45 -11.58 -15.46 1.52
C GLU A 45 -10.52 -16.42 2.05
N GLY A 46 -10.89 -17.24 3.03
CA GLY A 46 -10.06 -18.22 3.69
C GLY A 46 -10.85 -18.89 4.80
N ASP A 47 -10.21 -19.77 5.56
CA ASP A 47 -10.83 -20.42 6.73
C ASP A 47 -11.41 -19.39 7.72
N LYS A 48 -10.76 -18.23 7.80
CA LYS A 48 -11.24 -17.07 8.54
C LYS A 48 -11.22 -15.86 7.59
N PRO A 49 -12.39 -15.34 7.22
CA PRO A 49 -12.48 -14.12 6.40
C PRO A 49 -11.76 -12.96 7.06
N SER A 50 -11.08 -12.14 6.24
CA SER A 50 -10.42 -10.93 6.70
C SER A 50 -10.61 -9.78 5.71
N TYR A 51 -10.40 -8.55 6.19
CA TYR A 51 -10.74 -7.34 5.44
C TYR A 51 -9.56 -6.38 5.43
N GLY A 52 -8.99 -6.14 4.26
CA GLY A 52 -7.97 -5.10 4.07
C GLY A 52 -8.62 -3.72 4.03
N ILE A 53 -8.18 -2.78 4.88
CA ILE A 53 -8.79 -1.46 5.04
C ILE A 53 -7.88 -0.38 4.44
N SER A 54 -8.43 0.48 3.56
CA SER A 54 -7.69 1.54 2.88
C SER A 54 -8.48 2.85 2.84
N PHE A 55 -7.84 3.94 3.26
CA PHE A 55 -8.37 5.30 3.15
C PHE A 55 -7.71 6.03 1.99
N PHE A 56 -8.50 6.55 1.06
CA PHE A 56 -8.02 7.39 -0.03
C PHE A 56 -8.19 8.86 0.32
N TYR A 57 -7.20 9.69 0.03
CA TYR A 57 -7.21 11.12 0.33
C TYR A 57 -7.19 11.94 -0.96
N GLN A 58 -7.73 13.15 -0.85
CA GLN A 58 -7.83 14.05 -2.01
C GLN A 58 -6.46 14.38 -2.63
N ASP A 59 -5.40 14.36 -1.85
CA ASP A 59 -4.05 14.66 -2.30
C ASP A 59 -3.36 13.53 -3.08
N GLY A 60 -4.08 12.43 -3.34
CA GLY A 60 -3.58 11.27 -4.08
C GLY A 60 -2.84 10.26 -3.21
N THR A 61 -2.81 10.44 -1.89
CA THR A 61 -2.26 9.44 -0.98
C THR A 61 -3.30 8.39 -0.59
N VAL A 62 -2.82 7.21 -0.24
CA VAL A 62 -3.62 6.14 0.36
C VAL A 62 -2.96 5.66 1.65
N PHE A 63 -3.78 5.44 2.67
CA PHE A 63 -3.38 4.87 3.95
C PHE A 63 -4.03 3.50 4.15
N HIS A 64 -3.21 2.48 4.39
CA HIS A 64 -3.64 1.12 4.69
C HIS A 64 -3.68 0.92 6.21
N ALA A 65 -4.87 0.95 6.79
CA ALA A 65 -5.05 0.83 8.24
C ALA A 65 -4.77 -0.60 8.75
N GLY A 66 -4.68 -1.58 7.87
CA GLY A 66 -4.34 -2.97 8.21
C GLY A 66 -5.36 -3.96 7.69
N ILE A 67 -5.29 -5.17 8.26
CA ILE A 67 -6.20 -6.28 7.95
C ILE A 67 -7.00 -6.57 9.22
N ALA A 68 -8.31 -6.32 9.15
CA ALA A 68 -9.26 -6.60 10.21
C ALA A 68 -9.79 -8.03 10.10
N SER A 69 -9.99 -8.71 11.22
CA SER A 69 -10.77 -9.95 11.28
C SER A 69 -12.26 -9.65 11.03
N GLU A 70 -13.09 -10.67 10.89
CA GLU A 70 -14.54 -10.48 10.78
C GLU A 70 -15.15 -9.82 12.03
N GLU A 71 -14.59 -10.11 13.20
CA GLU A 71 -15.02 -9.52 14.46
C GLU A 71 -14.61 -8.04 14.54
N ASP A 72 -13.35 -7.72 14.26
CA ASP A 72 -12.85 -6.34 14.21
C ASP A 72 -13.58 -5.49 13.17
N PHE A 73 -13.99 -6.11 12.06
CA PHE A 73 -14.73 -5.40 11.00
C PHE A 73 -16.15 -5.00 11.44
N LYS A 74 -16.74 -5.67 12.45
CA LYS A 74 -18.03 -5.26 13.04
C LYS A 74 -17.87 -3.99 13.85
N ASP A 75 -16.75 -3.85 14.59
CA ASP A 75 -16.37 -2.63 15.32
C ASP A 75 -15.13 -1.98 14.70
N ILE A 76 -15.25 -1.60 13.45
CA ILE A 76 -14.13 -1.06 12.67
C ILE A 76 -13.59 0.25 13.24
N GLY A 77 -14.40 1.01 13.94
CA GLY A 77 -13.99 2.26 14.61
C GLY A 77 -12.94 2.00 15.68
N GLN A 78 -13.19 1.00 16.54
CA GLN A 78 -12.24 0.59 17.57
C GLN A 78 -10.96 0.03 16.94
N PHE A 79 -11.07 -0.86 15.96
CA PHE A 79 -9.91 -1.41 15.24
C PHE A 79 -9.01 -0.32 14.67
N ILE A 80 -9.58 0.70 14.00
CA ILE A 80 -8.82 1.82 13.43
C ILE A 80 -8.13 2.60 14.56
N ALA A 81 -8.84 2.97 15.63
CA ALA A 81 -8.29 3.75 16.73
C ALA A 81 -7.10 3.03 17.42
N GLU A 82 -7.17 1.72 17.59
CA GLU A 82 -6.10 0.93 18.21
C GLU A 82 -4.86 0.80 17.33
N HIS A 83 -5.02 0.74 16.00
CA HIS A 83 -3.93 0.45 15.08
C HIS A 83 -3.39 1.69 14.34
N GLU A 84 -4.17 2.79 14.28
CA GLU A 84 -3.84 3.97 13.49
C GLU A 84 -2.43 4.50 13.80
N ASN A 85 -2.12 4.72 15.07
CA ASN A 85 -0.85 5.36 15.46
C ASN A 85 0.36 4.54 15.02
N PHE A 86 0.35 3.23 15.21
CA PHE A 86 1.40 2.34 14.73
C PHE A 86 1.49 2.36 13.21
N ARG A 87 0.37 2.18 12.53
CA ARG A 87 0.30 2.09 11.06
C ARG A 87 0.73 3.39 10.38
N ARG A 88 0.36 4.54 10.91
CA ARG A 88 0.77 5.84 10.36
C ARG A 88 2.29 6.06 10.39
N ASN A 89 2.98 5.47 11.36
CA ASN A 89 4.43 5.55 11.48
C ASN A 89 5.18 4.44 10.70
N THR A 90 4.48 3.68 9.88
CA THR A 90 5.02 2.56 9.10
C THR A 90 4.91 2.86 7.61
N LYS A 91 6.03 2.85 6.89
CA LYS A 91 6.10 3.26 5.47
C LYS A 91 5.21 2.40 4.57
N GLU A 92 5.18 1.09 4.77
CA GLU A 92 4.36 0.15 4.01
C GLU A 92 2.85 0.35 4.17
N SER A 93 2.43 1.14 5.16
CA SER A 93 1.03 1.53 5.31
C SER A 93 0.63 2.69 4.40
N TRP A 94 1.56 3.29 3.70
CA TRP A 94 1.31 4.42 2.81
C TRP A 94 1.53 4.07 1.35
N GLY A 95 0.82 4.76 0.49
CA GLY A 95 0.94 4.62 -0.95
C GLY A 95 0.39 5.81 -1.69
N LEU A 96 0.41 5.70 -3.02
CA LEU A 96 -0.15 6.70 -3.93
C LEU A 96 -1.21 6.04 -4.80
N TYR A 97 -2.23 6.81 -5.18
CA TYR A 97 -3.18 6.40 -6.19
C TYR A 97 -3.43 7.50 -7.22
N GLN A 98 -3.84 7.10 -8.40
CA GLN A 98 -4.24 8.00 -9.48
C GLN A 98 -5.47 7.46 -10.20
N ILE A 99 -6.29 8.37 -10.71
CA ILE A 99 -7.49 8.07 -11.49
C ILE A 99 -7.38 8.79 -12.83
N SER A 100 -7.55 8.03 -13.91
CA SER A 100 -7.62 8.57 -15.27
C SER A 100 -8.82 7.96 -16.00
N GLY A 101 -9.83 8.77 -16.27
CA GLY A 101 -11.11 8.22 -16.72
C GLY A 101 -11.69 7.26 -15.69
N ASN A 102 -11.97 6.02 -16.06
CA ASN A 102 -12.41 4.95 -15.15
C ASN A 102 -11.25 4.04 -14.69
N ARG A 103 -10.02 4.30 -15.15
CA ARG A 103 -8.85 3.53 -14.74
C ARG A 103 -8.39 3.98 -13.36
N PHE A 104 -8.21 3.02 -12.49
CA PHE A 104 -7.64 3.18 -11.14
C PHE A 104 -6.27 2.55 -11.09
N ILE A 105 -5.31 3.24 -10.51
CA ILE A 105 -3.95 2.75 -10.28
C ILE A 105 -3.55 3.09 -8.85
N MET A 106 -2.94 2.14 -8.15
CA MET A 106 -2.39 2.33 -6.81
C MET A 106 -1.02 1.70 -6.71
N GLU A 107 -0.09 2.38 -6.04
CA GLU A 107 1.24 1.87 -5.69
C GLU A 107 1.48 2.03 -4.19
N GLY A 108 2.24 1.11 -3.63
CA GLY A 108 2.69 1.13 -2.25
C GLY A 108 3.89 0.22 -2.06
N TRP A 109 4.21 -0.09 -0.82
CA TRP A 109 5.32 -0.96 -0.47
C TRP A 109 4.84 -2.21 0.24
N ASN A 110 5.48 -3.34 -0.07
CA ASN A 110 5.32 -4.59 0.66
C ASN A 110 6.40 -4.70 1.73
N SER A 111 6.09 -5.33 2.85
CA SER A 111 7.11 -5.77 3.80
C SER A 111 8.01 -6.83 3.14
N SER A 112 9.30 -6.81 3.44
CA SER A 112 10.27 -7.75 2.92
C SER A 112 11.11 -8.36 4.04
N VAL A 113 11.34 -9.66 3.94
CA VAL A 113 12.21 -10.39 4.90
C VAL A 113 13.70 -10.08 4.66
N GLY A 114 14.06 -9.67 3.44
CA GLY A 114 15.45 -9.41 3.04
C GLY A 114 15.95 -7.98 3.30
N GLY A 115 15.12 -7.13 3.88
CA GLY A 115 15.35 -5.69 4.05
C GLY A 115 15.06 -4.87 2.79
N GLY A 116 14.82 -3.58 2.98
CA GLY A 116 14.24 -2.71 1.97
C GLY A 116 12.76 -2.99 1.76
N LEU A 117 12.05 -2.05 1.17
CA LEU A 117 10.62 -2.19 0.88
C LEU A 117 10.41 -2.27 -0.63
N PRO A 118 10.11 -3.47 -1.18
CA PRO A 118 9.75 -3.61 -2.58
C PRO A 118 8.40 -2.94 -2.81
N ARG A 119 8.28 -2.24 -3.94
CA ARG A 119 7.01 -1.66 -4.32
C ARG A 119 6.07 -2.71 -4.91
N TYR A 120 4.80 -2.42 -4.83
CA TYR A 120 3.77 -3.09 -5.63
C TYR A 120 2.94 -2.07 -6.38
N ARG A 121 2.23 -2.54 -7.40
CA ARG A 121 1.25 -1.78 -8.16
C ARG A 121 0.00 -2.62 -8.35
N LYS A 122 -1.15 -2.01 -8.12
CA LYS A 122 -2.47 -2.57 -8.43
C LYS A 122 -3.14 -1.70 -9.46
N GLU A 123 -3.77 -2.31 -10.45
CA GLU A 123 -4.56 -1.61 -11.47
C GLU A 123 -5.98 -2.15 -11.50
N GLY A 124 -6.91 -1.31 -11.94
CA GLY A 124 -8.31 -1.71 -11.98
C GLY A 124 -9.21 -0.67 -12.64
N LEU A 125 -10.50 -0.90 -12.50
CA LEU A 125 -11.57 -0.09 -13.06
C LEU A 125 -12.49 0.40 -11.96
N ILE A 126 -12.85 1.67 -12.01
CA ILE A 126 -13.91 2.24 -11.18
C ILE A 126 -15.24 1.86 -11.83
N LEU A 127 -16.03 1.04 -11.15
CA LEU A 127 -17.35 0.61 -11.61
C LEU A 127 -18.42 1.65 -11.25
N ASN A 128 -18.30 2.23 -10.06
CA ASN A 128 -19.13 3.34 -9.56
C ASN A 128 -18.36 4.04 -8.42
N ASP A 129 -18.97 5.02 -7.77
CA ASP A 129 -18.33 5.81 -6.70
C ASP A 129 -17.97 5.00 -5.45
N SER A 130 -18.52 3.80 -5.32
CA SER A 130 -18.44 2.93 -4.14
C SER A 130 -17.75 1.59 -4.42
N THR A 131 -17.39 1.31 -5.68
CA THR A 131 -16.84 0.01 -6.06
C THR A 131 -15.72 0.16 -7.10
N ILE A 132 -14.57 -0.41 -6.78
CA ILE A 132 -13.41 -0.51 -7.68
C ILE A 132 -13.13 -1.99 -7.91
N LEU A 133 -13.03 -2.42 -9.16
CA LEU A 133 -12.59 -3.76 -9.56
C LEU A 133 -11.08 -3.72 -9.81
N LEU A 134 -10.31 -4.43 -9.03
CA LEU A 134 -8.88 -4.64 -9.25
C LEU A 134 -8.70 -5.79 -10.25
N THR A 135 -7.92 -5.58 -11.29
CA THR A 135 -7.69 -6.56 -12.37
C THR A 135 -6.27 -7.06 -12.45
N GLU A 136 -5.31 -6.31 -11.90
CA GLU A 136 -3.89 -6.66 -11.98
C GLU A 136 -3.18 -6.30 -10.67
N TYR A 137 -2.30 -7.20 -10.24
CA TYR A 137 -1.28 -6.95 -9.22
C TYR A 137 0.11 -7.17 -9.83
N ARG A 138 1.02 -6.25 -9.53
CA ARG A 138 2.42 -6.30 -9.97
C ARG A 138 3.34 -6.08 -8.78
N GLY A 139 3.99 -7.14 -8.34
CA GLY A 139 5.03 -7.09 -7.31
C GLY A 139 6.42 -6.88 -7.91
N TYR A 140 7.28 -6.12 -7.23
CA TYR A 140 8.63 -5.78 -7.69
C TYR A 140 9.70 -6.30 -6.73
N GLU A 141 9.49 -7.46 -6.12
CA GLU A 141 10.39 -8.05 -5.12
C GLU A 141 11.76 -8.45 -5.71
N ASN A 142 11.82 -8.72 -6.99
CA ASN A 142 13.04 -9.09 -7.72
C ASN A 142 13.29 -8.13 -8.88
N LYS A 143 14.41 -8.30 -9.59
CA LYS A 143 14.78 -7.49 -10.77
C LYS A 143 13.71 -7.50 -11.87
N SER A 144 12.86 -8.52 -11.91
CA SER A 144 11.73 -8.60 -12.86
C SER A 144 10.40 -8.52 -12.09
N PRO A 145 9.44 -7.69 -12.53
CA PRO A 145 8.15 -7.62 -11.89
C PRO A 145 7.39 -8.94 -12.07
N LYS A 146 6.81 -9.45 -10.98
CA LYS A 146 5.83 -10.54 -11.04
C LYS A 146 4.46 -9.92 -11.29
N ILE A 147 3.83 -10.29 -12.40
CA ILE A 147 2.49 -9.84 -12.76
C ILE A 147 1.51 -10.96 -12.47
N GLU A 148 0.47 -10.64 -11.71
CA GLU A 148 -0.60 -11.56 -11.39
C GLU A 148 -1.93 -10.92 -11.79
N THR A 149 -2.75 -11.67 -12.52
CA THR A 149 -4.13 -11.28 -12.79
C THR A 149 -4.96 -11.53 -11.54
N ILE A 150 -5.76 -10.57 -11.14
CA ILE A 150 -6.68 -10.69 -10.01
C ILE A 150 -8.05 -11.08 -10.56
N GLU A 151 -8.47 -12.31 -10.32
CA GLU A 151 -9.73 -12.82 -10.87
C GLU A 151 -10.98 -12.20 -10.23
N SER A 152 -10.91 -11.72 -8.98
CA SER A 152 -12.06 -11.18 -8.25
C SER A 152 -11.67 -10.20 -7.14
N GLY A 153 -10.81 -9.25 -7.45
CA GLY A 153 -10.38 -8.25 -6.49
C GLY A 153 -11.32 -7.04 -6.47
N TYR A 154 -12.22 -6.95 -5.50
CA TYR A 154 -13.07 -5.78 -5.34
C TYR A 154 -12.64 -4.95 -4.14
N LEU A 155 -12.71 -3.62 -4.29
CA LEU A 155 -12.69 -2.67 -3.19
C LEU A 155 -14.10 -2.09 -3.06
N TYR A 156 -14.72 -2.27 -1.90
CA TYR A 156 -16.06 -1.78 -1.58
C TYR A 156 -15.95 -0.62 -0.59
N PHE A 157 -16.69 0.45 -0.83
CA PHE A 157 -16.74 1.61 0.02
C PHE A 157 -17.63 1.40 1.25
N ARG A 158 -17.17 1.94 2.41
CA ARG A 158 -17.96 2.08 3.63
C ARG A 158 -17.75 3.48 4.22
N PRO A 159 -18.82 4.23 4.52
CA PRO A 159 -18.72 5.53 5.20
C PRO A 159 -18.05 5.38 6.57
N HIS A 160 -17.15 6.29 6.90
CA HIS A 160 -16.49 6.32 8.22
C HIS A 160 -15.90 7.71 8.49
N LEU A 161 -16.35 8.37 9.52
CA LEU A 161 -15.86 9.67 9.98
C LEU A 161 -15.71 9.67 11.50
N PRO A 162 -14.68 10.36 12.05
CA PRO A 162 -13.60 11.01 11.30
C PRO A 162 -12.64 10.00 10.65
N LYS A 163 -12.06 10.40 9.54
CA LYS A 163 -10.96 9.64 8.91
C LYS A 163 -9.67 9.88 9.68
N PRO A 164 -8.72 8.90 9.66
CA PRO A 164 -7.34 9.16 10.02
C PRO A 164 -6.77 10.35 9.24
N ASP A 165 -5.89 11.14 9.87
CA ASP A 165 -5.21 12.25 9.20
C ASP A 165 -4.29 11.73 8.07
N SER A 166 -4.23 12.46 6.93
CA SER A 166 -3.42 12.12 5.77
C SER A 166 -1.95 12.50 5.89
N THR A 167 -1.56 13.17 6.97
CA THR A 167 -0.16 13.62 7.16
C THR A 167 0.77 12.43 7.27
N ASN A 168 1.76 12.38 6.38
CA ASN A 168 2.83 11.40 6.41
C ASN A 168 4.13 12.03 5.91
N HIS A 169 5.27 11.44 6.30
CA HIS A 169 6.61 11.91 5.92
C HIS A 169 7.31 10.98 4.93
N PHE A 170 6.65 9.89 4.51
CA PHE A 170 7.22 8.89 3.61
C PHE A 170 7.05 9.26 2.13
N ILE A 171 6.00 10.03 1.83
CA ILE A 171 5.67 10.46 0.47
C ILE A 171 5.83 11.98 0.41
N PRO A 172 6.85 12.47 -0.31
CA PRO A 172 7.12 13.90 -0.39
C PRO A 172 5.95 14.66 -1.02
N HIS A 173 5.78 15.90 -0.59
CA HIS A 173 4.96 16.87 -1.32
C HIS A 173 5.76 17.34 -2.54
N ASN A 174 5.16 17.33 -3.71
CA ASN A 174 5.75 17.91 -4.93
C ASN A 174 5.67 19.43 -4.89
#